data_c8c61a51e37ed248839ca2c9ccc8a992
#
_entry.id   c8c61a51e37ed248839ca2c9ccc8a992
#
_cell.length_a   1.000
_cell.length_b   1.000
_cell.length_c   1.000
_cell.angle_alpha   90.00
_cell.angle_beta   90.00
_cell.angle_gamma   90.00
#
_symmetry.space_group_name_H-M   'P 1'
#
loop_
_entity.id
_entity.type
_entity.pdbx_description
1 polymer ?
#
loop_
_entity_poly.entity_id
_entity_poly.type
_entity_poly.pdbx_seq_one_letter_code
_entity_poly.pdbx_strand_id
1 'polypeptide(L)'
;PDAFEKIVLKKGFPTEVEMRAAVQEQFNSVLRRKATEEELAKYVELLRSSISLVGNSEGLQQMLFAVLLESDFLYRLEFGGGEIDNYGRRKLTPQEASFAISYALGDLSPDLELLKVAEEGRLETREDYRREVKRLLSDEKYYKGPVDSSLSSRHMRSHETSHPKIVRFFREFFGYPLAAKIFKDTERSDGYYKNPDRGTLGTPGFLINEADRLIDWYIKKDKNVFENLLTTERFFVYHNKDNETGRKIIAEWSEFYKRLKDTDWKNNPEGVLTEHMEFIKTKPSLKRLVPSTNNKFQRRTFLRFMHFFNDTIGKGSTPFTTLATTHGYAYHHSTFYSLPPTPTLPRYASVESKNFKGNLPDADFWDYPVVQPFKISNRKGLLTHPAWLIAHSSNFHTDPIKRGRWIREKLLAGQVPDVPITVDAQVPEDPHKTLRERVEFVTRKAECSKCHIRMNPLGFPFESFDDFGRYRLNEPLEHEEHFVAKPNKVPARPWNIKGFPVYKTKKVSTKGELRGTENPNLDGEVSDAFEIPAEPLSYDLA
;
A
#
# COMPACT_ATOMS: atom_id res chain seq x y z
N PRO A 1 -19.09 26.25 19.45
CA PRO A 1 -20.26 25.98 20.28
C PRO A 1 -20.56 27.17 21.18
N ASP A 2 -21.82 27.56 21.16
CA ASP A 2 -22.34 28.75 21.86
C ASP A 2 -22.02 28.75 23.38
N ALA A 3 -21.97 27.58 24.00
CA ALA A 3 -21.71 27.41 25.42
C ALA A 3 -20.27 27.82 25.80
N PHE A 4 -19.28 27.56 24.96
CA PHE A 4 -17.89 27.92 25.21
C PHE A 4 -17.66 29.42 25.00
N GLU A 5 -18.25 29.99 23.95
CA GLU A 5 -18.17 31.43 23.67
C GLU A 5 -18.75 32.26 24.81
N LYS A 6 -19.85 31.82 25.41
CA LYS A 6 -20.45 32.48 26.58
C LYS A 6 -19.52 32.55 27.77
N ILE A 7 -18.64 31.57 27.96
CA ILE A 7 -17.60 31.60 29.01
C ILE A 7 -16.49 32.58 28.61
N VAL A 8 -15.92 32.41 27.39
CA VAL A 8 -14.72 33.15 26.95
C VAL A 8 -14.99 34.65 26.80
N LEU A 9 -16.14 35.02 26.23
CA LEU A 9 -16.47 36.44 25.95
C LEU A 9 -17.07 37.19 27.15
N LYS A 10 -17.33 36.52 28.25
CA LYS A 10 -17.93 37.14 29.42
C LYS A 10 -16.95 38.07 30.14
N LYS A 11 -17.39 39.32 30.42
CA LYS A 11 -16.60 40.34 31.16
C LYS A 11 -16.55 40.12 32.67
N GLY A 12 -16.93 38.98 33.16
CA GLY A 12 -16.93 38.67 34.60
C GLY A 12 -16.94 37.17 34.82
N PHE A 13 -17.16 36.79 36.07
CA PHE A 13 -17.19 35.37 36.40
C PHE A 13 -18.45 34.70 35.79
N PRO A 14 -18.33 33.55 35.13
CA PRO A 14 -19.49 32.84 34.59
C PRO A 14 -20.42 32.33 35.66
N THR A 15 -21.70 32.28 35.33
CA THR A 15 -22.72 31.71 36.23
C THR A 15 -22.61 30.18 36.24
N GLU A 16 -23.15 29.54 37.26
CA GLU A 16 -23.20 28.08 37.34
C GLU A 16 -23.93 27.46 36.14
N VAL A 17 -25.02 28.07 35.68
CA VAL A 17 -25.78 27.63 34.51
C VAL A 17 -24.91 27.63 33.25
N GLU A 18 -24.11 28.68 33.04
CA GLU A 18 -23.20 28.79 31.91
C GLU A 18 -22.07 27.74 32.01
N MET A 19 -21.50 27.51 33.18
CA MET A 19 -20.49 26.51 33.42
C MET A 19 -21.03 25.09 33.22
N ARG A 20 -22.23 24.79 33.73
CA ARG A 20 -22.88 23.49 33.48
C ARG A 20 -23.14 23.25 32.00
N ALA A 21 -23.58 24.26 31.27
CA ALA A 21 -23.78 24.17 29.82
C ALA A 21 -22.47 23.89 29.08
N ALA A 22 -21.37 24.52 29.46
CA ALA A 22 -20.06 24.29 28.86
C ALA A 22 -19.53 22.86 29.13
N VAL A 23 -19.67 22.38 30.37
CA VAL A 23 -19.30 21.00 30.71
C VAL A 23 -20.13 20.03 29.92
N GLN A 24 -21.47 20.19 29.87
CA GLN A 24 -22.35 19.30 29.13
C GLN A 24 -22.03 19.28 27.63
N GLU A 25 -21.71 20.44 27.06
CA GLU A 25 -21.30 20.55 25.64
C GLU A 25 -19.99 19.79 25.37
N GLN A 26 -19.02 19.84 26.28
CA GLN A 26 -17.78 19.10 26.15
C GLN A 26 -18.03 17.59 26.19
N PHE A 27 -18.84 17.12 27.14
CA PHE A 27 -19.23 15.71 27.23
C PHE A 27 -19.94 15.23 25.96
N ASN A 28 -20.91 15.99 25.46
CA ASN A 28 -21.62 15.67 24.22
C ASN A 28 -20.68 15.61 23.02
N SER A 29 -19.73 16.55 22.94
CA SER A 29 -18.82 16.69 21.80
C SER A 29 -17.78 15.58 21.75
N VAL A 30 -17.16 15.22 22.87
CA VAL A 30 -16.02 14.30 22.90
C VAL A 30 -16.35 12.90 23.38
N LEU A 31 -17.25 12.75 24.38
CA LEU A 31 -17.66 11.45 24.91
C LEU A 31 -18.95 10.91 24.28
N ARG A 32 -19.63 11.73 23.49
CA ARG A 32 -20.88 11.39 22.78
C ARG A 32 -22.00 10.93 23.72
N ARG A 33 -22.00 11.43 24.94
CA ARG A 33 -23.04 11.17 25.94
C ARG A 33 -23.23 12.39 26.83
N LYS A 34 -24.33 12.40 27.59
CA LYS A 34 -24.54 13.38 28.63
C LYS A 34 -23.66 13.09 29.84
N ALA A 35 -23.23 14.17 30.52
CA ALA A 35 -22.61 14.05 31.82
C ALA A 35 -23.66 13.67 32.88
N THR A 36 -23.28 12.78 33.80
CA THR A 36 -24.09 12.53 35.01
C THR A 36 -24.09 13.75 35.94
N GLU A 37 -25.01 13.80 36.87
CA GLU A 37 -25.03 14.90 37.85
C GLU A 37 -23.75 14.99 38.71
N GLU A 38 -23.15 13.83 39.01
CA GLU A 38 -21.88 13.76 39.74
C GLU A 38 -20.72 14.31 38.88
N GLU A 39 -20.64 13.92 37.61
CA GLU A 39 -19.65 14.45 36.66
C GLU A 39 -19.85 15.95 36.43
N LEU A 40 -21.09 16.43 36.26
CA LEU A 40 -21.38 17.84 36.13
C LEU A 40 -20.89 18.63 37.36
N ALA A 41 -21.17 18.16 38.58
CA ALA A 41 -20.71 18.78 39.79
C ALA A 41 -19.18 18.85 39.88
N LYS A 42 -18.51 17.71 39.57
CA LYS A 42 -17.04 17.60 39.56
C LYS A 42 -16.38 18.57 38.55
N TYR A 43 -16.87 18.60 37.32
CA TYR A 43 -16.25 19.41 36.26
C TYR A 43 -16.64 20.89 36.33
N VAL A 44 -17.81 21.24 36.86
CA VAL A 44 -18.18 22.61 37.16
C VAL A 44 -17.28 23.19 38.27
N GLU A 45 -16.99 22.41 39.31
CA GLU A 45 -16.09 22.87 40.37
C GLU A 45 -14.64 23.01 39.86
N LEU A 46 -14.17 22.07 39.01
CA LEU A 46 -12.88 22.23 38.34
C LEU A 46 -12.84 23.50 37.48
N LEU A 47 -13.86 23.75 36.67
CA LEU A 47 -13.96 24.93 35.82
C LEU A 47 -13.97 26.22 36.66
N ARG A 48 -14.75 26.24 37.75
CA ARG A 48 -14.84 27.36 38.70
C ARG A 48 -13.48 27.70 39.30
N SER A 49 -12.80 26.68 39.81
CA SER A 49 -11.48 26.82 40.42
C SER A 49 -10.43 27.29 39.41
N SER A 50 -10.44 26.71 38.20
CA SER A 50 -9.51 27.09 37.14
C SER A 50 -9.73 28.53 36.67
N ILE A 51 -10.99 28.95 36.49
CA ILE A 51 -11.33 30.35 36.13
C ILE A 51 -10.84 31.31 37.19
N SER A 52 -10.99 30.96 38.47
CA SER A 52 -10.53 31.81 39.59
C SER A 52 -9.01 32.02 39.58
N LEU A 53 -8.24 31.03 39.10
CA LEU A 53 -6.78 31.06 39.08
C LEU A 53 -6.21 31.74 37.82
N VAL A 54 -6.76 31.43 36.64
CA VAL A 54 -6.15 31.81 35.37
C VAL A 54 -7.09 32.55 34.39
N GLY A 55 -8.31 32.86 34.81
CA GLY A 55 -9.31 33.57 34.01
C GLY A 55 -10.16 32.64 33.12
N ASN A 56 -11.18 33.23 32.45
CA ASN A 56 -12.23 32.50 31.78
C ASN A 56 -11.70 31.61 30.64
N SER A 57 -10.82 32.14 29.80
CA SER A 57 -10.33 31.41 28.61
C SER A 57 -9.46 30.20 28.97
N GLU A 58 -8.43 30.47 29.80
CA GLU A 58 -7.49 29.40 30.20
C GLU A 58 -8.17 28.41 31.17
N GLY A 59 -9.05 28.89 32.05
CA GLY A 59 -9.81 28.04 32.95
C GLY A 59 -10.75 27.08 32.18
N LEU A 60 -11.43 27.58 31.15
CA LEU A 60 -12.21 26.74 30.26
C LEU A 60 -11.33 25.71 29.57
N GLN A 61 -10.19 26.10 29.02
CA GLN A 61 -9.27 25.19 28.32
C GLN A 61 -8.79 24.05 29.22
N GLN A 62 -8.50 24.31 30.47
CA GLN A 62 -8.12 23.26 31.44
C GLN A 62 -9.24 22.27 31.67
N MET A 63 -10.49 22.71 31.79
CA MET A 63 -11.64 21.81 31.91
C MET A 63 -11.83 20.99 30.64
N LEU A 64 -11.71 21.59 29.45
CA LEU A 64 -11.81 20.86 28.17
C LEU A 64 -10.76 19.76 28.10
N PHE A 65 -9.52 20.03 28.49
CA PHE A 65 -8.46 19.00 28.52
C PHE A 65 -8.70 17.93 29.57
N ALA A 66 -9.22 18.30 30.74
CA ALA A 66 -9.48 17.35 31.80
C ALA A 66 -10.52 16.29 31.38
N VAL A 67 -11.55 16.67 30.62
CA VAL A 67 -12.54 15.72 30.09
C VAL A 67 -11.91 14.72 29.09
N LEU A 68 -10.86 15.11 28.35
CA LEU A 68 -10.15 14.19 27.45
C LEU A 68 -9.35 13.11 28.20
N LEU A 69 -9.21 13.21 29.51
CA LEU A 69 -8.55 12.20 30.35
C LEU A 69 -9.55 11.18 30.93
N GLU A 70 -10.85 11.36 30.69
CA GLU A 70 -11.83 10.35 31.10
C GLU A 70 -11.62 9.02 30.40
N SER A 71 -11.93 7.95 31.12
CA SER A 71 -11.74 6.58 30.60
C SER A 71 -12.50 6.33 29.30
N ASP A 72 -13.68 6.92 29.17
CA ASP A 72 -14.53 6.81 27.97
C ASP A 72 -13.90 7.41 26.73
N PHE A 73 -13.00 8.41 26.89
CA PHE A 73 -12.28 9.00 25.79
C PHE A 73 -11.01 8.22 25.44
N LEU A 74 -10.28 7.76 26.47
CA LEU A 74 -8.98 7.10 26.28
C LEU A 74 -9.09 5.62 25.89
N TYR A 75 -10.17 4.96 26.31
CA TYR A 75 -10.36 3.52 26.14
C TYR A 75 -11.72 3.20 25.53
N ARG A 76 -11.75 2.11 24.80
CA ARG A 76 -13.02 1.50 24.40
C ARG A 76 -13.55 0.67 25.56
N LEU A 77 -14.61 1.16 26.19
CA LEU A 77 -15.26 0.47 27.30
C LEU A 77 -16.34 -0.49 26.77
N GLU A 78 -16.27 -1.74 27.18
CA GLU A 78 -17.22 -2.81 26.83
C GLU A 78 -17.43 -3.71 28.04
N PHE A 79 -17.90 -3.11 29.15
CA PHE A 79 -18.16 -3.85 30.39
C PHE A 79 -19.48 -4.60 30.37
N GLY A 80 -20.43 -4.17 29.55
CA GLY A 80 -21.78 -4.70 29.48
C GLY A 80 -22.64 -4.34 30.68
N GLY A 81 -23.92 -4.59 30.53
CA GLY A 81 -24.93 -4.38 31.57
C GLY A 81 -25.73 -5.64 31.83
N GLY A 82 -26.55 -5.62 32.91
CA GLY A 82 -27.45 -6.71 33.26
C GLY A 82 -26.77 -7.94 33.87
N GLU A 83 -27.49 -9.05 33.84
CA GLU A 83 -27.03 -10.34 34.41
C GLU A 83 -25.95 -11.00 33.56
N ILE A 84 -25.13 -11.79 34.24
CA ILE A 84 -24.08 -12.59 33.58
C ILE A 84 -24.72 -13.89 33.06
N ASP A 85 -24.47 -14.22 31.79
CA ASP A 85 -24.94 -15.47 31.20
C ASP A 85 -24.16 -16.70 31.69
N ASN A 86 -24.61 -17.91 31.29
CA ASN A 86 -23.97 -19.17 31.68
C ASN A 86 -22.53 -19.34 31.21
N TYR A 87 -22.04 -18.45 30.36
CA TYR A 87 -20.66 -18.41 29.85
C TYR A 87 -19.83 -17.27 30.45
N GLY A 88 -20.32 -16.61 31.50
CA GLY A 88 -19.65 -15.50 32.16
C GLY A 88 -19.65 -14.17 31.36
N ARG A 89 -20.57 -14.02 30.39
CA ARG A 89 -20.62 -12.83 29.51
C ARG A 89 -21.78 -11.93 29.91
N ARG A 90 -21.59 -10.64 29.71
CA ARG A 90 -22.66 -9.63 29.81
C ARG A 90 -22.99 -9.10 28.42
N LYS A 91 -24.24 -8.73 28.24
CA LYS A 91 -24.68 -8.03 27.04
C LYS A 91 -24.17 -6.59 27.09
N LEU A 92 -23.66 -6.08 25.97
CA LEU A 92 -23.30 -4.67 25.86
C LEU A 92 -24.51 -3.78 26.13
N THR A 93 -24.31 -2.68 26.81
CA THR A 93 -25.35 -1.65 26.91
C THR A 93 -25.61 -1.07 25.51
N PRO A 94 -26.79 -0.48 25.24
CA PRO A 94 -27.05 0.16 23.93
C PRO A 94 -26.01 1.17 23.54
N GLN A 95 -25.47 1.92 24.49
CA GLN A 95 -24.39 2.89 24.27
C GLN A 95 -23.10 2.20 23.83
N GLU A 96 -22.63 1.20 24.58
CA GLU A 96 -21.44 0.41 24.22
C GLU A 96 -21.61 -0.30 22.88
N ALA A 97 -22.81 -0.83 22.60
CA ALA A 97 -23.13 -1.46 21.32
C ALA A 97 -23.06 -0.49 20.15
N SER A 98 -23.44 0.78 20.33
CA SER A 98 -23.32 1.80 19.29
C SER A 98 -21.86 2.03 18.88
N PHE A 99 -20.97 2.14 19.85
CA PHE A 99 -19.53 2.24 19.61
C PHE A 99 -18.95 0.96 19.01
N ALA A 100 -19.37 -0.21 19.53
CA ALA A 100 -18.90 -1.50 19.02
C ALA A 100 -19.26 -1.68 17.54
N ILE A 101 -20.49 -1.37 17.13
CA ILE A 101 -20.93 -1.42 15.72
C ILE A 101 -20.13 -0.43 14.87
N SER A 102 -20.01 0.81 15.33
CA SER A 102 -19.32 1.86 14.59
C SER A 102 -17.85 1.50 14.35
N TYR A 103 -17.14 1.09 15.39
CA TYR A 103 -15.73 0.67 15.27
C TYR A 103 -15.55 -0.70 14.59
N ALA A 104 -16.55 -1.55 14.54
CA ALA A 104 -16.49 -2.78 13.76
C ALA A 104 -16.52 -2.52 12.25
N LEU A 105 -17.28 -1.51 11.81
CA LEU A 105 -17.51 -1.20 10.41
C LEU A 105 -16.57 -0.12 9.86
N GLY A 106 -16.18 0.83 10.72
CA GLY A 106 -15.35 1.97 10.35
C GLY A 106 -14.37 2.35 11.47
N ASP A 107 -13.74 3.51 11.35
CA ASP A 107 -12.81 4.05 12.35
C ASP A 107 -13.33 5.36 12.95
N LEU A 108 -14.61 5.60 12.82
CA LEU A 108 -15.27 6.79 13.32
C LEU A 108 -16.13 6.45 14.54
N SER A 109 -16.32 7.44 15.41
CA SER A 109 -17.33 7.37 16.46
C SER A 109 -18.72 7.19 15.86
N PRO A 110 -19.71 6.67 16.64
CA PRO A 110 -21.07 6.53 16.18
C PRO A 110 -21.63 7.82 15.59
N ASP A 111 -22.40 7.72 14.51
CA ASP A 111 -23.13 8.86 13.97
C ASP A 111 -24.30 9.23 14.91
N LEU A 112 -24.85 10.44 14.70
CA LEU A 112 -25.91 10.96 15.56
C LEU A 112 -27.17 10.08 15.57
N GLU A 113 -27.46 9.41 14.46
CA GLU A 113 -28.60 8.52 14.35
C GLU A 113 -28.39 7.24 15.19
N LEU A 114 -27.19 6.64 15.11
CA LEU A 114 -26.87 5.46 15.92
C LEU A 114 -26.87 5.76 17.42
N LEU A 115 -26.35 6.94 17.80
CA LEU A 115 -26.42 7.42 19.19
C LEU A 115 -27.86 7.60 19.66
N LYS A 116 -28.71 8.21 18.83
CA LYS A 116 -30.13 8.41 19.14
C LYS A 116 -30.86 7.07 19.30
N VAL A 117 -30.60 6.11 18.40
CA VAL A 117 -31.15 4.74 18.48
C VAL A 117 -30.74 4.08 19.78
N ALA A 118 -29.49 4.26 20.22
CA ALA A 118 -29.00 3.74 21.50
C ALA A 118 -29.69 4.42 22.70
N GLU A 119 -29.81 5.76 22.72
CA GLU A 119 -30.50 6.51 23.76
C GLU A 119 -31.97 6.13 23.90
N GLU A 120 -32.65 5.83 22.79
CA GLU A 120 -34.04 5.41 22.74
C GLU A 120 -34.25 3.94 23.12
N GLY A 121 -33.22 3.17 23.50
CA GLY A 121 -33.29 1.77 23.83
C GLY A 121 -33.61 0.85 22.63
N ARG A 122 -33.42 1.31 21.41
CA ARG A 122 -33.67 0.59 20.15
C ARG A 122 -32.44 -0.10 19.56
N LEU A 123 -31.45 -0.39 20.42
CA LEU A 123 -30.23 -1.11 20.07
C LEU A 123 -29.99 -2.26 21.06
N GLU A 124 -30.98 -3.14 21.20
CA GLU A 124 -30.93 -4.22 22.17
C GLU A 124 -31.06 -5.61 21.55
N THR A 125 -31.72 -5.74 20.41
CA THR A 125 -31.96 -7.02 19.76
C THR A 125 -31.02 -7.26 18.60
N ARG A 126 -30.90 -8.53 18.17
CA ARG A 126 -30.15 -8.90 16.97
C ARG A 126 -30.69 -8.20 15.71
N GLU A 127 -32.00 -8.00 15.66
CA GLU A 127 -32.69 -7.32 14.58
C GLU A 127 -32.35 -5.83 14.56
N ASP A 128 -32.23 -5.20 15.72
CA ASP A 128 -31.76 -3.81 15.84
C ASP A 128 -30.34 -3.66 15.32
N TYR A 129 -29.42 -4.53 15.76
CA TYR A 129 -28.04 -4.52 15.27
C TYR A 129 -27.99 -4.71 13.75
N ARG A 130 -28.74 -5.68 13.22
CA ARG A 130 -28.82 -5.93 11.78
C ARG A 130 -29.32 -4.71 11.00
N ARG A 131 -30.32 -4.01 11.50
CA ARG A 131 -30.88 -2.80 10.89
C ARG A 131 -29.80 -1.71 10.80
N GLU A 132 -29.15 -1.40 11.92
CA GLU A 132 -28.15 -0.35 11.98
C GLU A 132 -26.89 -0.70 11.17
N VAL A 133 -26.41 -1.94 11.24
CA VAL A 133 -25.31 -2.43 10.41
C VAL A 133 -25.62 -2.27 8.92
N LYS A 134 -26.84 -2.67 8.48
CA LYS A 134 -27.24 -2.49 7.08
C LYS A 134 -27.30 -1.01 6.68
N ARG A 135 -27.84 -0.15 7.55
CA ARG A 135 -27.89 1.31 7.32
C ARG A 135 -26.50 1.87 7.12
N LEU A 136 -25.56 1.59 8.03
CA LEU A 136 -24.19 2.06 7.96
C LEU A 136 -23.45 1.51 6.74
N LEU A 137 -23.64 0.25 6.39
CA LEU A 137 -23.03 -0.37 5.20
C LEU A 137 -23.60 0.17 3.88
N SER A 138 -24.77 0.81 3.88
CA SER A 138 -25.33 1.46 2.70
C SER A 138 -24.82 2.89 2.47
N ASP A 139 -24.21 3.52 3.47
CA ASP A 139 -23.64 4.86 3.38
C ASP A 139 -22.13 4.80 3.09
N GLU A 140 -21.76 4.94 1.83
CA GLU A 140 -20.36 4.93 1.40
C GLU A 140 -19.50 6.00 2.08
N LYS A 141 -20.09 7.13 2.47
CA LYS A 141 -19.34 8.22 3.15
C LYS A 141 -18.86 7.82 4.53
N TYR A 142 -19.56 6.90 5.18
CA TYR A 142 -19.24 6.45 6.53
C TYR A 142 -17.94 5.63 6.57
N TYR A 143 -17.72 4.78 5.57
CA TYR A 143 -16.60 3.83 5.59
C TYR A 143 -15.72 3.86 4.33
N LYS A 144 -16.14 4.52 3.24
CA LYS A 144 -15.31 4.72 2.05
C LYS A 144 -14.29 5.82 2.27
N GLY A 145 -13.06 5.57 1.93
CA GLY A 145 -11.99 6.56 2.06
C GLY A 145 -10.60 5.97 1.83
N PRO A 146 -9.57 6.78 2.01
CA PRO A 146 -8.20 6.31 1.87
C PRO A 146 -7.86 5.31 2.99
N VAL A 147 -7.13 4.25 2.62
CA VAL A 147 -6.63 3.26 3.59
C VAL A 147 -5.65 3.90 4.57
N ASP A 148 -4.79 4.76 4.06
CA ASP A 148 -3.74 5.42 4.85
C ASP A 148 -3.31 6.73 4.17
N SER A 149 -3.58 7.85 4.81
CA SER A 149 -3.22 9.17 4.30
C SER A 149 -1.70 9.40 4.23
N SER A 150 -0.91 8.69 5.05
CA SER A 150 0.56 8.77 5.02
C SER A 150 1.16 8.24 3.71
N LEU A 151 0.46 7.37 3.00
CA LEU A 151 0.83 6.91 1.66
C LEU A 151 0.54 7.94 0.57
N SER A 152 -0.21 8.99 0.87
CA SER A 152 -0.50 10.05 -0.10
C SER A 152 0.69 11.00 -0.22
N SER A 153 1.10 11.28 -1.46
CA SER A 153 2.16 12.23 -1.77
C SER A 153 1.79 13.04 -3.02
N ARG A 154 2.63 14.00 -3.37
CA ARG A 154 2.44 14.81 -4.59
C ARG A 154 2.22 13.97 -5.86
N HIS A 155 2.82 12.80 -5.93
CA HIS A 155 2.83 11.96 -7.13
C HIS A 155 2.03 10.67 -6.97
N MET A 156 1.61 10.34 -5.77
CA MET A 156 0.86 9.14 -5.46
C MET A 156 -0.18 9.44 -4.38
N ARG A 157 -1.38 8.91 -4.56
CA ARG A 157 -2.45 8.97 -3.55
C ARG A 157 -2.66 7.59 -2.97
N SER A 158 -3.01 7.55 -1.70
CA SER A 158 -3.49 6.33 -1.07
C SER A 158 -4.68 5.77 -1.85
N HIS A 159 -4.73 4.45 -1.94
CA HIS A 159 -5.87 3.78 -2.56
C HIS A 159 -7.15 4.05 -1.75
N GLU A 160 -8.21 4.41 -2.44
CA GLU A 160 -9.55 4.52 -1.86
C GLU A 160 -10.25 3.16 -1.90
N THR A 161 -10.91 2.80 -0.82
CA THR A 161 -11.66 1.55 -0.70
C THR A 161 -13.00 1.78 0.00
N SER A 162 -13.98 0.94 -0.31
CA SER A 162 -15.25 0.91 0.41
C SER A 162 -15.15 0.27 1.79
N HIS A 163 -14.03 -0.39 2.10
CA HIS A 163 -13.84 -1.11 3.35
C HIS A 163 -12.42 -0.87 3.92
N PRO A 164 -12.06 0.37 4.27
CA PRO A 164 -10.70 0.70 4.68
C PRO A 164 -10.23 -0.09 5.91
N LYS A 165 -11.12 -0.38 6.84
CA LYS A 165 -10.79 -1.16 8.04
C LYS A 165 -10.42 -2.61 7.70
N ILE A 166 -11.15 -3.26 6.78
CA ILE A 166 -10.83 -4.63 6.36
C ILE A 166 -9.51 -4.65 5.59
N VAL A 167 -9.27 -3.67 4.73
CA VAL A 167 -7.98 -3.55 4.03
C VAL A 167 -6.84 -3.33 5.03
N ARG A 168 -7.03 -2.51 6.09
CA ARG A 168 -6.04 -2.35 7.16
C ARG A 168 -5.78 -3.64 7.92
N PHE A 169 -6.81 -4.42 8.24
CA PHE A 169 -6.62 -5.75 8.83
C PHE A 169 -5.65 -6.59 7.98
N PHE A 170 -5.86 -6.67 6.67
CA PHE A 170 -4.97 -7.42 5.78
C PHE A 170 -3.57 -6.79 5.68
N ARG A 171 -3.45 -5.46 5.71
CA ARG A 171 -2.15 -4.77 5.77
C ARG A 171 -1.36 -5.18 7.02
N GLU A 172 -2.00 -5.22 8.17
CA GLU A 172 -1.39 -5.63 9.44
C GLU A 172 -1.11 -7.13 9.46
N PHE A 173 -2.05 -7.95 9.01
CA PHE A 173 -1.91 -9.40 8.97
C PHE A 173 -0.73 -9.82 8.09
N PHE A 174 -0.65 -9.35 6.85
CA PHE A 174 0.42 -9.69 5.93
C PHE A 174 1.71 -8.89 6.18
N GLY A 175 1.64 -7.73 6.79
CA GLY A 175 2.80 -6.88 7.12
C GLY A 175 3.48 -6.22 5.91
N TYR A 176 2.90 -6.28 4.71
CA TYR A 176 3.52 -5.73 3.50
C TYR A 176 3.77 -4.21 3.51
N PRO A 177 3.08 -3.35 4.30
CA PRO A 177 3.45 -1.94 4.42
C PRO A 177 4.84 -1.69 4.96
N LEU A 178 5.43 -2.67 5.66
CA LEU A 178 6.82 -2.61 6.13
C LEU A 178 7.83 -2.47 4.97
N ALA A 179 7.44 -2.77 3.73
CA ALA A 179 8.27 -2.54 2.55
C ALA A 179 8.77 -1.09 2.45
N ALA A 180 7.98 -0.11 2.91
CA ALA A 180 8.37 1.30 2.94
C ALA A 180 9.49 1.62 3.95
N LYS A 181 9.79 0.70 4.87
CA LYS A 181 10.85 0.85 5.88
C LYS A 181 12.12 0.07 5.53
N ILE A 182 12.12 -0.69 4.44
CA ILE A 182 13.28 -1.46 3.98
C ILE A 182 13.98 -0.68 2.87
N PHE A 183 15.08 -0.03 3.22
CA PHE A 183 15.90 0.74 2.26
C PHE A 183 16.81 -0.20 1.49
N LYS A 184 16.74 -0.12 0.18
CA LYS A 184 17.50 -0.99 -0.73
C LYS A 184 18.69 -0.26 -1.34
N ASP A 185 19.75 -1.01 -1.64
CA ASP A 185 20.77 -0.54 -2.58
C ASP A 185 20.15 -0.48 -3.99
N THR A 186 19.94 0.75 -4.47
CA THR A 186 19.23 1.00 -5.73
C THR A 186 20.03 0.58 -6.95
N GLU A 187 21.38 0.47 -6.85
CA GLU A 187 22.24 -0.01 -7.93
C GLU A 187 21.95 -1.48 -8.25
N ARG A 188 21.67 -2.32 -7.24
CA ARG A 188 21.31 -3.74 -7.41
C ARG A 188 20.00 -3.95 -8.18
N SER A 189 19.19 -2.93 -8.33
CA SER A 189 17.99 -2.93 -9.16
C SER A 189 18.21 -2.25 -10.51
N ASP A 190 19.44 -2.01 -10.93
CA ASP A 190 19.77 -1.15 -12.08
C ASP A 190 19.08 0.22 -12.00
N GLY A 191 18.86 0.71 -10.79
CA GLY A 191 18.19 1.97 -10.52
C GLY A 191 16.70 2.01 -10.82
N TYR A 192 16.06 0.87 -11.03
CA TYR A 192 14.59 0.79 -11.19
C TYR A 192 13.86 0.97 -9.86
N TYR A 193 14.47 0.60 -8.74
CA TYR A 193 13.91 0.84 -7.42
C TYR A 193 14.26 2.23 -6.93
N LYS A 194 13.29 2.93 -6.36
CA LYS A 194 13.50 4.19 -5.66
C LYS A 194 13.10 4.01 -4.20
N ASN A 195 14.04 4.26 -3.30
CA ASN A 195 13.77 4.32 -1.88
C ASN A 195 12.82 5.50 -1.54
N PRO A 196 12.08 5.42 -0.43
CA PRO A 196 11.35 6.56 0.11
C PRO A 196 12.28 7.76 0.34
N ASP A 197 11.79 8.95 0.00
CA ASP A 197 12.46 10.21 0.24
C ASP A 197 11.44 11.30 0.66
N ARG A 198 11.91 12.53 0.88
CA ARG A 198 11.05 13.63 1.30
C ARG A 198 9.88 13.83 0.33
N GLY A 199 8.66 13.59 0.82
CA GLY A 199 7.41 13.78 0.09
C GLY A 199 7.05 12.68 -0.90
N THR A 200 7.81 11.56 -0.93
CA THR A 200 7.44 10.37 -1.70
C THR A 200 7.78 9.08 -0.96
N LEU A 201 6.96 8.06 -1.13
CA LEU A 201 7.22 6.71 -0.62
C LEU A 201 7.97 5.84 -1.65
N GLY A 202 8.43 6.43 -2.74
CA GLY A 202 9.19 5.72 -3.76
C GLY A 202 8.46 4.50 -4.33
N THR A 203 9.24 3.52 -4.77
CA THR A 203 8.73 2.25 -5.32
C THR A 203 7.86 1.47 -4.33
N PRO A 204 8.25 1.30 -3.04
CA PRO A 204 7.44 0.52 -2.11
C PRO A 204 6.04 1.10 -1.90
N GLY A 205 5.87 2.42 -1.91
CA GLY A 205 4.55 3.02 -1.79
C GLY A 205 3.59 2.62 -2.90
N PHE A 206 4.07 2.54 -4.14
CA PHE A 206 3.27 2.05 -5.26
C PHE A 206 2.93 0.57 -5.11
N LEU A 207 3.91 -0.26 -4.74
CA LEU A 207 3.69 -1.69 -4.54
C LEU A 207 2.69 -1.96 -3.40
N ILE A 208 2.73 -1.18 -2.32
CA ILE A 208 1.74 -1.26 -1.23
C ILE A 208 0.34 -0.92 -1.77
N ASN A 209 0.19 0.14 -2.56
CA ASN A 209 -1.09 0.49 -3.17
C ASN A 209 -1.63 -0.60 -4.11
N GLU A 210 -0.76 -1.27 -4.85
CA GLU A 210 -1.15 -2.37 -5.74
C GLU A 210 -1.65 -3.59 -4.93
N ALA A 211 -1.01 -3.88 -3.79
CA ALA A 211 -1.48 -4.89 -2.86
C ALA A 211 -2.83 -4.52 -2.23
N ASP A 212 -3.01 -3.27 -1.81
CA ASP A 212 -4.29 -2.78 -1.28
C ASP A 212 -5.42 -2.93 -2.30
N ARG A 213 -5.15 -2.61 -3.58
CA ARG A 213 -6.12 -2.77 -4.67
C ARG A 213 -6.51 -4.23 -4.90
N LEU A 214 -5.54 -5.13 -4.81
CA LEU A 214 -5.80 -6.56 -4.95
C LEU A 214 -6.70 -7.07 -3.81
N ILE A 215 -6.43 -6.64 -2.60
CA ILE A 215 -7.23 -6.97 -1.42
C ILE A 215 -8.65 -6.42 -1.57
N ASP A 216 -8.80 -5.13 -1.87
CA ASP A 216 -10.10 -4.48 -2.05
C ASP A 216 -10.91 -5.14 -3.17
N TRP A 217 -10.26 -5.56 -4.25
CA TRP A 217 -10.91 -6.24 -5.35
C TRP A 217 -11.51 -7.60 -4.94
N TYR A 218 -10.82 -8.37 -4.07
CA TYR A 218 -11.36 -9.62 -3.54
C TYR A 218 -12.40 -9.39 -2.45
N ILE A 219 -12.24 -8.38 -1.58
CA ILE A 219 -13.24 -8.00 -0.59
C ILE A 219 -14.57 -7.66 -1.28
N LYS A 220 -14.53 -6.86 -2.35
CA LYS A 220 -15.74 -6.51 -3.14
C LYS A 220 -16.43 -7.70 -3.79
N LYS A 221 -15.72 -8.78 -4.05
CA LYS A 221 -16.31 -10.03 -4.54
C LYS A 221 -16.95 -10.87 -3.44
N ASP A 222 -16.52 -10.67 -2.21
CA ASP A 222 -17.01 -11.32 -0.99
C ASP A 222 -17.16 -12.86 -1.11
N LYS A 223 -16.16 -13.48 -1.77
CA LYS A 223 -16.14 -14.93 -1.98
C LYS A 223 -14.76 -15.48 -1.76
N ASN A 224 -14.63 -16.37 -0.76
CA ASN A 224 -13.38 -17.08 -0.44
C ASN A 224 -12.17 -16.12 -0.37
N VAL A 225 -12.32 -14.98 0.31
CA VAL A 225 -11.36 -13.87 0.26
C VAL A 225 -9.94 -14.32 0.64
N PHE A 226 -9.78 -15.02 1.77
CA PHE A 226 -8.48 -15.53 2.22
C PHE A 226 -7.85 -16.49 1.23
N GLU A 227 -8.61 -17.48 0.77
CA GLU A 227 -8.15 -18.45 -0.20
C GLU A 227 -7.67 -17.76 -1.49
N ASN A 228 -8.50 -16.84 -2.01
CA ASN A 228 -8.13 -16.07 -3.20
C ASN A 228 -6.89 -15.21 -2.98
N LEU A 229 -6.75 -14.55 -1.83
CA LEU A 229 -5.55 -13.75 -1.53
C LEU A 229 -4.29 -14.61 -1.42
N LEU A 230 -4.39 -15.88 -1.04
CA LEU A 230 -3.27 -16.80 -0.95
C LEU A 230 -2.97 -17.55 -2.25
N THR A 231 -3.93 -17.61 -3.19
CA THR A 231 -3.80 -18.48 -4.39
C THR A 231 -3.95 -17.74 -5.71
N THR A 232 -4.31 -16.47 -5.72
CA THR A 232 -4.52 -15.72 -6.97
C THR A 232 -3.26 -15.63 -7.82
N GLU A 233 -3.43 -15.78 -9.14
CA GLU A 233 -2.41 -15.50 -10.14
C GLU A 233 -2.57 -14.10 -10.76
N ARG A 234 -3.56 -13.31 -10.30
CA ARG A 234 -3.87 -11.99 -10.84
C ARG A 234 -3.32 -10.89 -9.94
N PHE A 235 -2.70 -9.89 -10.57
CA PHE A 235 -2.04 -8.77 -9.88
C PHE A 235 -2.36 -7.45 -10.56
N PHE A 236 -2.43 -6.38 -9.75
CA PHE A 236 -2.41 -5.02 -10.25
C PHE A 236 -0.96 -4.58 -10.48
N VAL A 237 -0.70 -3.97 -11.63
CA VAL A 237 0.62 -3.40 -11.94
C VAL A 237 0.41 -2.03 -12.58
N TYR A 238 0.92 -0.97 -11.96
CA TYR A 238 0.83 0.39 -12.50
C TYR A 238 -0.58 0.92 -12.78
N HIS A 239 -1.57 0.46 -12.06
CA HIS A 239 -2.94 0.87 -12.33
C HIS A 239 -3.45 1.86 -11.27
N ASN A 240 -3.38 3.16 -11.57
CA ASN A 240 -3.87 4.22 -10.68
C ASN A 240 -5.21 4.83 -11.11
N LYS A 241 -5.84 4.27 -12.11
CA LYS A 241 -7.16 4.62 -12.63
C LYS A 241 -8.02 3.36 -12.75
N ASP A 242 -9.34 3.55 -12.89
CA ASP A 242 -10.23 2.45 -13.24
C ASP A 242 -10.02 2.00 -14.69
N ASN A 243 -10.48 0.78 -15.00
CA ASN A 243 -10.28 0.18 -16.31
C ASN A 243 -10.96 0.97 -17.45
N GLU A 244 -12.09 1.61 -17.19
CA GLU A 244 -12.82 2.40 -18.17
C GLU A 244 -12.03 3.66 -18.54
N THR A 245 -11.56 4.40 -17.55
CA THR A 245 -10.67 5.54 -17.74
C THR A 245 -9.40 5.15 -18.49
N GLY A 246 -8.80 4.02 -18.14
CA GLY A 246 -7.61 3.50 -18.83
C GLY A 246 -7.88 3.20 -20.31
N ARG A 247 -8.96 2.50 -20.63
CA ARG A 247 -9.38 2.23 -22.03
C ARG A 247 -9.61 3.52 -22.81
N LYS A 248 -10.29 4.51 -22.20
CA LYS A 248 -10.54 5.80 -22.84
C LYS A 248 -9.26 6.55 -23.18
N ILE A 249 -8.30 6.59 -22.25
CA ILE A 249 -6.98 7.21 -22.49
C ILE A 249 -6.27 6.51 -23.67
N ILE A 250 -6.22 5.18 -23.69
CA ILE A 250 -5.58 4.43 -24.77
C ILE A 250 -6.27 4.67 -26.12
N ALA A 251 -7.59 4.72 -26.14
CA ALA A 251 -8.34 5.01 -27.36
C ALA A 251 -8.02 6.41 -27.89
N GLU A 252 -8.01 7.44 -27.04
CA GLU A 252 -7.64 8.82 -27.41
C GLU A 252 -6.20 8.91 -27.94
N TRP A 253 -5.26 8.22 -27.31
CA TRP A 253 -3.85 8.18 -27.74
C TRP A 253 -3.68 7.44 -29.07
N SER A 254 -4.40 6.34 -29.26
CA SER A 254 -4.37 5.58 -30.52
C SER A 254 -4.95 6.39 -31.68
N GLU A 255 -6.04 7.10 -31.45
CA GLU A 255 -6.64 7.99 -32.44
C GLU A 255 -5.72 9.16 -32.80
N PHE A 256 -5.12 9.79 -31.78
CA PHE A 256 -4.14 10.85 -31.96
C PHE A 256 -2.94 10.37 -32.80
N TYR A 257 -2.33 9.25 -32.43
CA TYR A 257 -1.19 8.71 -33.16
C TYR A 257 -1.54 8.33 -34.61
N LYS A 258 -2.67 7.62 -34.82
CA LYS A 258 -3.13 7.25 -36.17
C LYS A 258 -3.31 8.47 -37.07
N ARG A 259 -3.80 9.58 -36.52
CA ARG A 259 -4.05 10.81 -37.27
C ARG A 259 -2.76 11.54 -37.65
N LEU A 260 -1.71 11.47 -36.79
CA LEU A 260 -0.52 12.28 -36.97
C LEU A 260 0.73 11.48 -37.41
N LYS A 261 0.70 10.16 -37.40
CA LYS A 261 1.88 9.31 -37.67
C LYS A 261 2.50 9.57 -39.05
N ASP A 262 1.72 9.89 -40.05
CA ASP A 262 2.10 10.11 -41.44
C ASP A 262 2.34 11.59 -41.78
N THR A 263 2.23 12.49 -40.82
CA THR A 263 2.55 13.93 -40.97
C THR A 263 4.04 14.19 -40.77
N ASP A 264 4.51 15.40 -41.12
CA ASP A 264 5.91 15.79 -40.88
C ASP A 264 6.17 16.24 -39.43
N TRP A 265 5.66 15.48 -38.46
CA TRP A 265 5.76 15.80 -37.05
C TRP A 265 7.21 15.85 -36.53
N LYS A 266 8.17 15.22 -37.22
CA LYS A 266 9.58 15.21 -36.82
C LYS A 266 10.29 16.52 -37.16
N ASN A 267 10.09 17.04 -38.38
CA ASN A 267 10.78 18.23 -38.87
C ASN A 267 9.96 19.51 -38.65
N ASN A 268 8.62 19.42 -38.74
CA ASN A 268 7.70 20.53 -38.53
C ASN A 268 6.68 20.27 -37.38
N PRO A 269 7.13 19.99 -36.15
CA PRO A 269 6.24 19.68 -35.04
C PRO A 269 5.28 20.81 -34.68
N GLU A 270 5.68 22.07 -34.85
CA GLU A 270 4.85 23.25 -34.53
C GLU A 270 3.72 23.43 -35.53
N GLY A 271 4.00 23.27 -36.82
CA GLY A 271 3.00 23.33 -37.87
C GLY A 271 1.95 22.23 -37.70
N VAL A 272 2.38 20.99 -37.51
CA VAL A 272 1.48 19.84 -37.26
C VAL A 272 0.67 20.03 -35.99
N LEU A 273 1.26 20.49 -34.90
CA LEU A 273 0.55 20.74 -33.65
C LEU A 273 -0.53 21.82 -33.82
N THR A 274 -0.23 22.88 -34.56
CA THR A 274 -1.17 23.99 -34.83
C THR A 274 -2.33 23.53 -35.70
N GLU A 275 -2.05 22.81 -36.79
CA GLU A 275 -3.07 22.30 -37.74
C GLU A 275 -4.07 21.37 -37.05
N HIS A 276 -3.60 20.55 -36.09
CA HIS A 276 -4.44 19.57 -35.41
C HIS A 276 -4.94 20.02 -34.02
N MET A 277 -4.76 21.30 -33.65
CA MET A 277 -5.05 21.79 -32.30
C MET A 277 -6.51 21.63 -31.90
N GLU A 278 -7.46 21.89 -32.80
CA GLU A 278 -8.89 21.74 -32.50
C GLU A 278 -9.26 20.29 -32.17
N PHE A 279 -8.67 19.34 -32.89
CA PHE A 279 -8.82 17.92 -32.56
C PHE A 279 -8.19 17.59 -31.21
N ILE A 280 -6.99 18.09 -30.91
CA ILE A 280 -6.28 17.83 -29.66
C ILE A 280 -7.08 18.35 -28.45
N LYS A 281 -7.71 19.52 -28.57
CA LYS A 281 -8.54 20.10 -27.51
C LYS A 281 -9.73 19.19 -27.13
N THR A 282 -10.22 18.36 -28.05
CA THR A 282 -11.32 17.42 -27.76
C THR A 282 -10.90 16.21 -26.93
N LYS A 283 -9.60 16.02 -26.70
CA LYS A 283 -9.04 14.84 -26.02
C LYS A 283 -8.52 15.19 -24.62
N PRO A 284 -9.25 14.90 -23.53
CA PRO A 284 -8.83 15.22 -22.16
C PRO A 284 -7.46 14.67 -21.78
N SER A 285 -7.07 13.49 -22.27
CA SER A 285 -5.75 12.88 -22.01
C SER A 285 -4.59 13.64 -22.65
N LEU A 286 -4.85 14.48 -23.64
CA LEU A 286 -3.88 15.28 -24.40
C LEU A 286 -3.84 16.75 -23.98
N LYS A 287 -4.55 17.14 -22.91
CA LYS A 287 -4.61 18.54 -22.45
C LYS A 287 -3.25 19.24 -22.26
N ARG A 288 -2.18 18.48 -22.06
CA ARG A 288 -0.81 19.03 -21.95
C ARG A 288 -0.25 19.55 -23.27
N LEU A 289 -0.82 19.15 -24.40
CA LEU A 289 -0.46 19.64 -25.73
C LEU A 289 -1.22 20.93 -26.09
N VAL A 290 -2.24 21.28 -25.33
CA VAL A 290 -3.00 22.53 -25.52
C VAL A 290 -2.16 23.72 -25.03
N PRO A 291 -2.09 24.84 -25.76
CA PRO A 291 -1.29 25.99 -25.40
C PRO A 291 -1.51 26.50 -23.98
N SER A 292 -0.43 26.64 -23.26
CA SER A 292 -0.29 27.50 -22.11
C SER A 292 0.87 28.47 -22.41
N THR A 293 1.12 29.46 -21.63
CA THR A 293 2.02 30.58 -21.87
C THR A 293 3.48 30.27 -22.30
N ASN A 294 3.83 29.00 -22.60
CA ASN A 294 5.19 28.58 -22.92
C ASN A 294 5.28 27.61 -24.13
N ASN A 295 5.45 28.15 -25.35
CA ASN A 295 5.52 27.39 -26.61
C ASN A 295 6.63 26.33 -26.67
N LYS A 296 7.81 26.57 -26.05
CA LYS A 296 8.91 25.58 -26.05
C LYS A 296 8.53 24.30 -25.33
N PHE A 297 7.74 24.42 -24.27
CA PHE A 297 7.28 23.26 -23.51
C PHE A 297 6.31 22.38 -24.31
N GLN A 298 5.45 22.96 -25.11
CA GLN A 298 4.46 22.23 -25.94
C GLN A 298 5.13 21.43 -27.04
N ARG A 299 6.00 22.05 -27.82
CA ARG A 299 6.77 21.39 -28.87
C ARG A 299 7.50 20.18 -28.34
N ARG A 300 8.22 20.35 -27.22
CA ARG A 300 8.94 19.25 -26.55
C ARG A 300 7.99 18.15 -26.07
N THR A 301 6.86 18.51 -25.49
CA THR A 301 5.86 17.55 -25.01
C THR A 301 5.24 16.80 -26.19
N PHE A 302 4.91 17.46 -27.27
CA PHE A 302 4.38 16.84 -28.48
C PHE A 302 5.36 15.82 -29.08
N LEU A 303 6.61 16.18 -29.28
CA LEU A 303 7.64 15.26 -29.79
C LEU A 303 7.81 14.04 -28.88
N ARG A 304 7.81 14.26 -27.56
CA ARG A 304 7.86 13.16 -26.59
C ARG A 304 6.69 12.20 -26.72
N PHE A 305 5.47 12.71 -26.86
CA PHE A 305 4.29 11.87 -27.10
C PHE A 305 4.40 11.12 -28.41
N MET A 306 4.75 11.79 -29.50
CA MET A 306 4.87 11.15 -30.82
C MET A 306 5.91 10.05 -30.85
N HIS A 307 7.10 10.27 -30.29
CA HIS A 307 8.12 9.22 -30.16
C HIS A 307 7.63 8.05 -29.30
N PHE A 308 7.01 8.35 -28.15
CA PHE A 308 6.48 7.32 -27.25
C PHE A 308 5.40 6.48 -27.94
N PHE A 309 4.49 7.10 -28.65
CA PHE A 309 3.44 6.38 -29.39
C PHE A 309 3.97 5.62 -30.60
N ASN A 310 4.96 6.15 -31.29
CA ASN A 310 5.63 5.45 -32.36
C ASN A 310 6.33 4.16 -31.87
N ASP A 311 6.94 4.23 -30.69
CA ASP A 311 7.65 3.10 -30.09
C ASP A 311 6.72 2.10 -29.36
N THR A 312 5.49 2.46 -29.10
CA THR A 312 4.47 1.59 -28.49
C THR A 312 3.39 1.20 -29.48
N ILE A 313 2.43 2.08 -29.74
CA ILE A 313 1.29 1.84 -30.65
C ILE A 313 1.78 1.52 -32.06
N GLY A 314 2.81 2.22 -32.54
CA GLY A 314 3.41 2.01 -33.86
C GLY A 314 4.09 0.66 -34.04
N LYS A 315 4.49 0.03 -32.95
CA LYS A 315 5.06 -1.33 -32.91
C LYS A 315 4.05 -2.39 -32.45
N GLY A 316 2.77 -2.04 -32.34
CA GLY A 316 1.70 -2.96 -31.95
C GLY A 316 1.52 -3.18 -30.44
N SER A 317 2.22 -2.40 -29.60
CA SER A 317 2.12 -2.51 -28.15
C SER A 317 1.18 -1.47 -27.55
N THR A 318 0.52 -1.82 -26.46
CA THR A 318 -0.32 -0.91 -25.68
C THR A 318 0.53 -0.11 -24.69
N PRO A 319 0.54 1.25 -24.76
CA PRO A 319 1.26 2.07 -23.79
C PRO A 319 0.56 2.07 -22.44
N PHE A 320 1.31 2.24 -21.36
CA PHE A 320 0.74 2.39 -20.04
C PHE A 320 0.26 3.82 -19.75
N THR A 321 -0.75 3.95 -18.90
CA THR A 321 -1.50 5.20 -18.66
C THR A 321 -1.25 5.82 -17.29
N THR A 322 -0.12 5.56 -16.66
CA THR A 322 0.15 6.02 -15.29
C THR A 322 0.63 7.46 -15.20
N LEU A 323 0.60 8.03 -14.01
CA LEU A 323 1.17 9.35 -13.71
C LEU A 323 2.68 9.43 -13.99
N ALA A 324 3.40 8.33 -13.96
CA ALA A 324 4.82 8.26 -14.30
C ALA A 324 5.12 8.81 -15.70
N THR A 325 4.16 8.71 -16.63
CA THR A 325 4.26 9.31 -17.96
C THR A 325 4.39 10.83 -17.93
N THR A 326 4.00 11.48 -16.86
CA THR A 326 3.80 12.93 -16.83
C THR A 326 4.83 13.69 -15.98
N HIS A 327 5.54 13.04 -15.06
CA HIS A 327 6.33 13.73 -14.03
C HIS A 327 7.83 13.41 -14.03
N GLY A 328 8.36 12.67 -14.97
CA GLY A 328 9.79 12.42 -15.08
C GLY A 328 10.35 11.32 -14.17
N TYR A 329 9.53 10.76 -13.30
CA TYR A 329 9.92 9.65 -12.44
C TYR A 329 9.31 8.37 -13.00
N ALA A 330 10.13 7.62 -13.72
CA ALA A 330 9.78 6.31 -14.19
C ALA A 330 10.05 5.31 -13.08
N TYR A 331 9.02 4.92 -12.39
CA TYR A 331 9.09 3.72 -11.58
C TYR A 331 8.78 2.55 -12.49
N HIS A 332 9.77 1.72 -12.73
CA HIS A 332 9.58 0.52 -13.54
C HIS A 332 9.09 -0.63 -12.66
N HIS A 333 7.90 -0.49 -12.12
CA HIS A 333 7.31 -1.50 -11.22
C HIS A 333 7.16 -2.85 -11.88
N SER A 334 6.95 -2.87 -13.19
CA SER A 334 6.88 -4.09 -13.98
C SER A 334 8.07 -5.02 -13.72
N THR A 335 9.28 -4.46 -13.55
CA THR A 335 10.48 -5.27 -13.29
C THR A 335 10.39 -6.05 -11.98
N PHE A 336 9.70 -5.53 -10.97
CA PHE A 336 9.52 -6.21 -9.69
C PHE A 336 8.48 -7.31 -9.75
N TYR A 337 7.66 -7.33 -10.79
CA TYR A 337 6.79 -8.45 -11.15
C TYR A 337 7.45 -9.39 -12.17
N SER A 338 8.75 -9.21 -12.45
CA SER A 338 9.50 -9.96 -13.46
C SER A 338 8.99 -9.78 -14.90
N LEU A 339 8.32 -8.66 -15.13
CA LEU A 339 7.88 -8.21 -16.44
C LEU A 339 8.94 -7.26 -17.04
N PRO A 340 8.99 -7.10 -18.37
CA PRO A 340 9.86 -6.11 -19.00
C PRO A 340 9.65 -4.71 -18.43
N PRO A 341 10.70 -3.88 -18.37
CA PRO A 341 10.57 -2.51 -17.89
C PRO A 341 9.64 -1.71 -18.79
N THR A 342 8.71 -0.99 -18.15
CA THR A 342 7.75 -0.13 -18.85
C THR A 342 8.41 1.17 -19.27
N PRO A 343 8.47 1.52 -20.55
CA PRO A 343 9.01 2.79 -20.99
C PRO A 343 8.15 3.96 -20.54
N THR A 344 8.77 5.10 -20.26
CA THR A 344 8.10 6.29 -19.76
C THR A 344 8.34 7.50 -20.66
N LEU A 345 7.41 8.45 -20.67
CA LEU A 345 7.61 9.72 -21.39
C LEU A 345 8.90 10.46 -21.00
N PRO A 346 9.35 10.49 -19.75
CA PRO A 346 10.64 11.06 -19.40
C PRO A 346 11.84 10.48 -20.13
N ARG A 347 11.78 9.23 -20.57
CA ARG A 347 12.80 8.61 -21.41
C ARG A 347 13.04 9.41 -22.70
N TYR A 348 12.03 10.10 -23.17
CA TYR A 348 12.09 10.95 -24.37
C TYR A 348 12.39 12.42 -24.04
N ALA A 349 12.76 12.74 -22.79
CA ALA A 349 13.03 14.12 -22.37
C ALA A 349 14.16 14.80 -23.14
N SER A 350 15.12 14.02 -23.64
CA SER A 350 16.29 14.50 -24.39
C SER A 350 16.06 14.65 -25.90
N VAL A 351 14.86 14.40 -26.41
CA VAL A 351 14.56 14.44 -27.86
C VAL A 351 14.97 15.76 -28.53
N GLU A 352 14.93 16.86 -27.80
CA GLU A 352 15.37 18.18 -28.26
C GLU A 352 16.78 18.57 -27.81
N SER A 353 17.50 17.68 -27.13
CA SER A 353 18.86 17.98 -26.71
C SER A 353 19.79 18.12 -27.91
N LYS A 354 20.68 19.11 -27.89
CA LYS A 354 21.73 19.26 -28.90
C LYS A 354 22.66 18.05 -29.03
N ASN A 355 22.68 17.21 -27.98
CA ASN A 355 23.45 15.98 -27.92
C ASN A 355 22.65 14.75 -28.39
N PHE A 356 21.36 14.90 -28.71
CA PHE A 356 20.55 13.82 -29.25
C PHE A 356 20.89 13.61 -30.73
N LYS A 357 21.73 12.62 -31.00
CA LYS A 357 22.12 12.21 -32.34
C LYS A 357 21.58 10.81 -32.62
N GLY A 358 20.40 10.71 -33.21
CA GLY A 358 19.88 9.43 -33.66
C GLY A 358 18.58 8.98 -33.00
N ASN A 359 18.22 7.74 -33.21
CA ASN A 359 17.02 7.13 -32.67
C ASN A 359 17.15 6.94 -31.14
N LEU A 360 16.03 7.01 -30.45
CA LEU A 360 15.98 6.62 -29.03
C LEU A 360 16.46 5.18 -28.91
N PRO A 361 17.26 4.86 -27.87
CA PRO A 361 17.71 3.48 -27.66
C PRO A 361 16.51 2.54 -27.63
N ASP A 362 16.66 1.38 -28.24
CA ASP A 362 15.65 0.34 -28.17
C ASP A 362 15.27 0.08 -26.71
N ALA A 363 13.99 0.04 -26.47
CA ALA A 363 13.42 -0.25 -25.17
C ALA A 363 12.70 -1.59 -25.26
N ASP A 364 12.87 -2.37 -24.21
CA ASP A 364 11.98 -3.51 -24.02
C ASP A 364 10.58 -2.96 -23.74
N PHE A 365 9.72 -3.10 -24.72
CA PHE A 365 8.30 -2.80 -24.61
C PHE A 365 7.56 -4.11 -24.43
N TRP A 366 6.59 -4.10 -23.53
CA TRP A 366 5.64 -5.18 -23.40
C TRP A 366 4.24 -4.63 -23.57
N ASP A 367 3.34 -5.47 -24.02
CA ASP A 367 1.95 -5.08 -24.19
C ASP A 367 1.31 -4.87 -22.81
N TYR A 368 0.96 -3.61 -22.50
CA TYR A 368 0.47 -3.25 -21.18
C TYR A 368 -1.02 -3.58 -21.05
N PRO A 369 -1.42 -4.50 -20.16
CA PRO A 369 -2.82 -4.83 -19.97
C PRO A 369 -3.59 -3.66 -19.36
N VAL A 370 -4.51 -3.10 -20.13
CA VAL A 370 -5.36 -2.00 -19.66
C VAL A 370 -6.36 -2.48 -18.62
N VAL A 371 -6.81 -3.73 -18.76
CA VAL A 371 -7.73 -4.36 -17.80
C VAL A 371 -6.94 -5.04 -16.70
N GLN A 372 -7.20 -4.63 -15.47
CA GLN A 372 -6.50 -5.13 -14.30
C GLN A 372 -7.49 -5.54 -13.19
N PRO A 373 -7.14 -6.51 -12.33
CA PRO A 373 -5.87 -7.25 -12.30
C PRO A 373 -5.75 -8.27 -13.43
N PHE A 374 -4.52 -8.54 -13.88
CA PHE A 374 -4.24 -9.53 -14.93
C PHE A 374 -3.34 -10.67 -14.42
N LYS A 375 -3.34 -11.79 -15.13
CA LYS A 375 -2.61 -13.01 -14.76
C LYS A 375 -1.10 -12.82 -14.98
N ILE A 376 -0.30 -13.22 -14.00
CA ILE A 376 1.16 -13.28 -14.06
C ILE A 376 1.60 -14.71 -13.71
N SER A 377 2.19 -15.41 -14.67
CA SER A 377 2.43 -16.87 -14.60
C SER A 377 3.42 -17.30 -13.51
N ASN A 378 4.34 -16.43 -13.11
CA ASN A 378 5.38 -16.76 -12.13
C ASN A 378 5.03 -16.35 -10.69
N ARG A 379 3.74 -16.07 -10.39
CA ARG A 379 3.30 -15.60 -9.09
C ARG A 379 2.00 -16.23 -8.68
N LYS A 380 1.88 -16.46 -7.38
CA LYS A 380 0.67 -17.03 -6.79
C LYS A 380 0.43 -16.47 -5.38
N GLY A 381 -0.69 -15.78 -5.21
CA GLY A 381 -1.08 -15.17 -3.94
C GLY A 381 -0.25 -13.99 -3.48
N LEU A 382 -0.72 -13.34 -2.44
CA LEU A 382 -0.13 -12.12 -1.88
C LEU A 382 1.28 -12.35 -1.33
N LEU A 383 1.62 -13.59 -0.92
CA LEU A 383 2.97 -13.94 -0.45
C LEU A 383 4.04 -13.85 -1.55
N THR A 384 3.63 -13.86 -2.83
CA THR A 384 4.54 -13.60 -3.95
C THR A 384 4.45 -12.19 -4.49
N HIS A 385 3.62 -11.34 -3.88
CA HIS A 385 3.54 -9.93 -4.23
C HIS A 385 4.84 -9.20 -3.86
N PRO A 386 5.41 -8.34 -4.74
CA PRO A 386 6.67 -7.66 -4.45
C PRO A 386 6.67 -6.89 -3.12
N ALA A 387 5.55 -6.25 -2.74
CA ALA A 387 5.46 -5.55 -1.46
C ALA A 387 5.67 -6.49 -0.27
N TRP A 388 5.10 -7.70 -0.28
CA TRP A 388 5.30 -8.69 0.78
C TRP A 388 6.74 -9.21 0.80
N LEU A 389 7.28 -9.54 -0.37
CA LEU A 389 8.64 -10.07 -0.51
C LEU A 389 9.69 -9.06 -0.03
N ILE A 390 9.52 -7.77 -0.34
CA ILE A 390 10.39 -6.69 0.14
C ILE A 390 10.24 -6.51 1.65
N ALA A 391 9.01 -6.47 2.17
CA ALA A 391 8.74 -6.30 3.60
C ALA A 391 9.39 -7.42 4.45
N HIS A 392 9.49 -8.63 3.87
CA HIS A 392 10.09 -9.80 4.49
C HIS A 392 11.47 -10.13 3.88
N SER A 393 12.29 -9.09 3.72
CA SER A 393 13.70 -9.17 3.29
C SER A 393 14.56 -8.22 4.13
N SER A 394 15.88 -8.28 3.96
CA SER A 394 16.81 -7.27 4.45
C SER A 394 17.09 -6.20 3.39
N ASN A 395 18.00 -5.26 3.70
CA ASN A 395 18.41 -4.21 2.77
C ASN A 395 19.15 -4.77 1.53
N PHE A 396 19.87 -5.89 1.69
CA PHE A 396 20.77 -6.46 0.66
C PHE A 396 20.43 -7.89 0.26
N HIS A 397 19.63 -8.60 1.07
CA HIS A 397 19.36 -10.02 0.89
C HIS A 397 17.89 -10.34 1.05
N THR A 398 17.47 -11.47 0.52
CA THR A 398 16.25 -12.15 0.95
C THR A 398 16.37 -12.54 2.44
N ASP A 399 15.25 -12.91 3.05
CA ASP A 399 15.23 -13.37 4.42
C ASP A 399 14.30 -14.59 4.56
N PRO A 400 14.80 -15.78 4.23
CA PRO A 400 14.01 -17.00 4.34
C PRO A 400 13.59 -17.32 5.78
N ILE A 401 14.37 -16.89 6.77
CA ILE A 401 14.04 -17.08 8.19
C ILE A 401 12.78 -16.27 8.54
N LYS A 402 12.79 -14.98 8.22
CA LYS A 402 11.66 -14.07 8.48
C LYS A 402 10.40 -14.49 7.71
N ARG A 403 10.54 -14.91 6.45
CA ARG A 403 9.42 -15.42 5.63
C ARG A 403 8.82 -16.70 6.24
N GLY A 404 9.68 -17.64 6.61
CA GLY A 404 9.26 -18.89 7.24
C GLY A 404 8.65 -18.72 8.63
N ARG A 405 9.22 -17.83 9.46
CA ARG A 405 8.65 -17.46 10.77
C ARG A 405 7.23 -16.88 10.60
N TRP A 406 7.06 -15.96 9.66
CA TRP A 406 5.76 -15.36 9.37
C TRP A 406 4.69 -16.42 9.02
N ILE A 407 5.05 -17.38 8.13
CA ILE A 407 4.13 -18.46 7.75
C ILE A 407 3.81 -19.32 8.97
N ARG A 408 4.79 -19.69 9.76
CA ARG A 408 4.60 -20.50 10.97
C ARG A 408 3.65 -19.82 11.96
N GLU A 409 3.87 -18.54 12.23
CA GLU A 409 3.12 -17.81 13.25
C GLU A 409 1.74 -17.35 12.74
N LYS A 410 1.63 -16.91 11.49
CA LYS A 410 0.40 -16.27 10.97
C LYS A 410 -0.54 -17.20 10.23
N LEU A 411 -0.02 -18.19 9.51
CA LEU A 411 -0.87 -19.14 8.77
C LEU A 411 -1.05 -20.48 9.48
N LEU A 412 -0.06 -20.92 10.23
CA LEU A 412 -0.08 -22.23 10.89
C LEU A 412 -0.33 -22.12 12.41
N ALA A 413 -0.60 -20.92 12.92
CA ALA A 413 -0.86 -20.64 14.35
C ALA A 413 0.23 -21.18 15.31
N GLY A 414 1.43 -21.45 14.79
CA GLY A 414 2.56 -21.89 15.58
C GLY A 414 3.23 -20.74 16.32
N GLN A 415 4.12 -21.08 17.25
CA GLN A 415 4.93 -20.11 17.97
C GLN A 415 6.41 -20.35 17.68
N VAL A 416 7.16 -19.29 17.48
CA VAL A 416 8.62 -19.31 17.38
C VAL A 416 9.15 -18.45 18.53
N PRO A 417 9.91 -19.02 19.47
CA PRO A 417 10.49 -18.27 20.57
C PRO A 417 11.39 -17.15 20.08
N ASP A 418 11.51 -16.09 20.86
CA ASP A 418 12.48 -15.04 20.57
C ASP A 418 13.93 -15.55 20.71
N VAL A 419 14.82 -14.97 19.91
CA VAL A 419 16.23 -15.34 19.91
C VAL A 419 16.85 -14.91 21.26
N PRO A 420 17.50 -15.82 22.00
CA PRO A 420 18.22 -15.43 23.20
C PRO A 420 19.31 -14.39 22.90
N ILE A 421 19.47 -13.42 23.77
CA ILE A 421 20.45 -12.31 23.60
C ILE A 421 21.89 -12.83 23.44
N THR A 422 22.18 -14.03 23.95
CA THR A 422 23.50 -14.66 23.89
C THR A 422 23.83 -15.32 22.56
N VAL A 423 22.90 -15.39 21.62
CA VAL A 423 23.10 -16.07 20.33
C VAL A 423 23.56 -15.06 19.28
N ASP A 424 24.71 -15.33 18.65
CA ASP A 424 25.12 -14.61 17.45
C ASP A 424 24.26 -15.08 16.27
N ALA A 425 23.36 -14.19 15.83
CA ALA A 425 22.39 -14.44 14.78
C ALA A 425 22.89 -14.02 13.38
N GLN A 426 24.16 -13.64 13.23
CA GLN A 426 24.71 -13.23 11.94
C GLN A 426 24.92 -14.42 11.00
N VAL A 427 24.48 -14.27 9.77
CA VAL A 427 24.77 -15.21 8.68
C VAL A 427 26.11 -14.81 8.06
N PRO A 428 27.19 -15.61 8.21
CA PRO A 428 28.50 -15.23 7.71
C PRO A 428 28.50 -15.12 6.19
N GLU A 429 29.34 -14.22 5.68
CA GLU A 429 29.61 -14.11 4.25
C GLU A 429 30.41 -15.32 3.77
N ASP A 430 30.02 -15.87 2.62
CA ASP A 430 30.74 -16.92 1.92
C ASP A 430 30.53 -16.72 0.40
N PRO A 431 31.61 -16.37 -0.33
CA PRO A 431 31.49 -16.01 -1.74
C PRO A 431 31.03 -17.17 -2.65
N HIS A 432 31.17 -18.41 -2.20
CA HIS A 432 30.86 -19.60 -2.98
C HIS A 432 29.48 -20.19 -2.71
N LYS A 433 28.75 -19.62 -1.74
CA LYS A 433 27.45 -20.14 -1.30
C LYS A 433 26.31 -19.16 -1.55
N THR A 434 25.16 -19.72 -1.95
CA THR A 434 23.91 -18.99 -1.94
C THR A 434 23.50 -18.61 -0.50
N LEU A 435 22.64 -17.62 -0.35
CA LEU A 435 22.13 -17.24 0.97
C LEU A 435 21.48 -18.43 1.69
N ARG A 436 20.72 -19.26 0.97
CA ARG A 436 20.14 -20.49 1.55
C ARG A 436 21.21 -21.39 2.14
N GLU A 437 22.27 -21.68 1.40
CA GLU A 437 23.37 -22.55 1.87
C GLU A 437 24.07 -21.96 3.10
N ARG A 438 24.24 -20.63 3.15
CA ARG A 438 24.81 -19.94 4.31
C ARG A 438 23.89 -20.05 5.54
N VAL A 439 22.59 -19.82 5.35
CA VAL A 439 21.57 -19.94 6.42
C VAL A 439 21.50 -21.38 6.94
N GLU A 440 21.44 -22.37 6.05
CA GLU A 440 21.42 -23.78 6.46
C GLU A 440 22.68 -24.17 7.25
N PHE A 441 23.84 -23.68 6.84
CA PHE A 441 25.10 -23.95 7.54
C PHE A 441 25.09 -23.44 8.99
N VAL A 442 24.66 -22.20 9.21
CA VAL A 442 24.64 -21.58 10.54
C VAL A 442 23.57 -22.20 11.42
N THR A 443 22.40 -22.47 10.87
CA THR A 443 21.25 -22.95 11.65
C THR A 443 21.24 -24.44 11.93
N ARG A 444 22.25 -25.20 11.45
CA ARG A 444 22.44 -26.63 11.79
C ARG A 444 22.89 -26.88 13.22
N LYS A 445 23.48 -25.90 13.90
CA LYS A 445 23.89 -26.03 15.30
C LYS A 445 22.71 -26.43 16.17
N ALA A 446 22.91 -27.35 17.12
CA ALA A 446 21.84 -27.94 17.93
C ALA A 446 20.95 -26.90 18.63
N GLU A 447 21.55 -25.85 19.14
CA GLU A 447 20.85 -24.71 19.78
C GLU A 447 19.98 -23.92 18.82
N CYS A 448 20.42 -23.70 17.56
CA CYS A 448 19.70 -22.97 16.53
C CYS A 448 18.62 -23.85 15.87
N SER A 449 18.91 -25.12 15.64
CA SER A 449 18.06 -26.04 14.89
C SER A 449 16.70 -26.27 15.54
N LYS A 450 16.59 -26.15 16.88
CA LYS A 450 15.34 -26.30 17.63
C LYS A 450 14.20 -25.45 17.09
N CYS A 451 14.50 -24.20 16.68
CA CYS A 451 13.54 -23.27 16.10
C CYS A 451 13.57 -23.31 14.55
N HIS A 452 14.79 -23.30 13.98
CA HIS A 452 14.99 -23.13 12.55
C HIS A 452 14.48 -24.29 11.71
N ILE A 453 14.47 -25.52 12.22
CA ILE A 453 13.91 -26.70 11.53
C ILE A 453 12.41 -26.56 11.21
N ARG A 454 11.69 -25.74 11.99
CA ARG A 454 10.24 -25.53 11.81
C ARG A 454 9.89 -24.30 10.99
N MET A 455 10.83 -23.38 10.76
CA MET A 455 10.56 -22.14 10.04
C MET A 455 11.36 -21.99 8.74
N ASN A 456 12.68 -22.29 8.72
CA ASN A 456 13.48 -22.11 7.52
C ASN A 456 12.95 -22.85 6.29
N PRO A 457 12.53 -24.14 6.40
CA PRO A 457 11.99 -24.88 5.27
C PRO A 457 10.71 -24.28 4.68
N LEU A 458 9.96 -23.49 5.45
CA LEU A 458 8.78 -22.76 4.95
C LEU A 458 9.15 -21.49 4.18
N GLY A 459 10.32 -20.91 4.46
CA GLY A 459 10.81 -19.72 3.78
C GLY A 459 11.62 -20.00 2.52
N PHE A 460 12.25 -21.17 2.41
CA PHE A 460 13.10 -21.54 1.28
C PHE A 460 12.41 -21.58 -0.08
N PRO A 461 11.12 -21.97 -0.23
CA PRO A 461 10.42 -21.86 -1.51
C PRO A 461 10.41 -20.44 -2.09
N PHE A 462 10.48 -19.41 -1.24
CA PHE A 462 10.50 -18.01 -1.68
C PHE A 462 11.88 -17.52 -2.14
N GLU A 463 12.92 -18.35 -2.11
CA GLU A 463 14.23 -17.99 -2.68
C GLU A 463 14.21 -17.93 -4.22
N SER A 464 13.13 -18.43 -4.84
CA SER A 464 12.79 -18.15 -6.23
C SER A 464 12.52 -16.65 -6.50
N PHE A 465 12.46 -15.82 -5.47
CA PHE A 465 12.33 -14.37 -5.57
C PHE A 465 13.49 -13.69 -4.86
N ASP A 466 14.07 -12.67 -5.51
CA ASP A 466 15.10 -11.86 -4.89
C ASP A 466 14.54 -10.90 -3.82
N ASP A 467 15.41 -10.10 -3.24
CA ASP A 467 15.05 -9.14 -2.20
C ASP A 467 14.27 -7.91 -2.71
N PHE A 468 14.15 -7.73 -4.01
CA PHE A 468 13.25 -6.78 -4.67
C PHE A 468 11.91 -7.40 -5.09
N GLY A 469 11.74 -8.71 -4.88
CA GLY A 469 10.56 -9.45 -5.31
C GLY A 469 10.58 -9.90 -6.76
N ARG A 470 11.71 -9.81 -7.48
CA ARG A 470 11.85 -10.32 -8.85
C ARG A 470 12.05 -11.83 -8.82
N TYR A 471 11.38 -12.52 -9.73
CA TYR A 471 11.56 -13.97 -9.89
C TYR A 471 12.96 -14.30 -10.41
N ARG A 472 13.59 -15.32 -9.85
CA ARG A 472 14.93 -15.78 -10.23
C ARG A 472 15.07 -17.31 -10.12
N LEU A 473 15.81 -17.90 -11.03
CA LEU A 473 16.25 -19.30 -10.95
C LEU A 473 17.67 -19.42 -10.38
N ASN A 474 18.43 -18.34 -10.49
CA ASN A 474 19.82 -18.29 -10.05
C ASN A 474 20.04 -17.05 -9.17
N GLU A 475 20.92 -17.19 -8.17
CA GLU A 475 21.37 -16.12 -7.31
C GLU A 475 22.74 -15.63 -7.75
N PRO A 476 22.97 -14.31 -7.91
CA PRO A 476 24.30 -13.76 -8.14
C PRO A 476 25.17 -13.95 -6.90
N LEU A 477 26.40 -14.45 -7.08
CA LEU A 477 27.40 -14.51 -6.05
C LEU A 477 28.13 -13.16 -5.99
N GLU A 478 27.62 -12.25 -5.19
CA GLU A 478 28.03 -10.83 -5.15
C GLU A 478 29.37 -10.64 -4.43
N HIS A 479 30.43 -11.16 -5.01
CA HIS A 479 31.80 -11.06 -4.50
C HIS A 479 32.79 -10.81 -5.65
N GLU A 480 33.89 -10.11 -5.36
CA GLU A 480 34.89 -9.74 -6.36
C GLU A 480 35.45 -10.92 -7.16
N GLU A 481 35.61 -12.08 -6.51
CA GLU A 481 36.08 -13.31 -7.16
C GLU A 481 35.13 -13.85 -8.25
N HIS A 482 33.88 -13.43 -8.20
CA HIS A 482 32.84 -13.84 -9.13
C HIS A 482 32.44 -12.77 -10.13
N PHE A 483 33.19 -11.67 -10.15
CA PHE A 483 32.95 -10.58 -11.10
C PHE A 483 33.10 -11.06 -12.56
N VAL A 484 32.12 -10.75 -13.38
CA VAL A 484 32.08 -11.12 -14.81
C VAL A 484 32.19 -9.90 -15.71
N ALA A 485 31.47 -8.82 -15.41
CA ALA A 485 31.42 -7.66 -16.27
C ALA A 485 31.19 -6.36 -15.48
N LYS A 486 31.57 -5.24 -16.11
CA LYS A 486 31.28 -3.91 -15.57
C LYS A 486 29.77 -3.71 -15.41
N PRO A 487 29.38 -2.81 -14.46
CA PRO A 487 27.98 -2.50 -14.28
C PRO A 487 27.29 -2.15 -15.58
N ASN A 488 26.10 -2.67 -15.79
CA ASN A 488 25.27 -2.30 -16.91
C ASN A 488 24.96 -0.81 -16.85
N LYS A 489 25.19 -0.07 -17.93
CA LYS A 489 24.66 1.28 -18.04
C LYS A 489 23.15 1.18 -18.22
N VAL A 490 22.40 1.70 -17.26
CA VAL A 490 20.95 1.79 -17.41
C VAL A 490 20.63 2.84 -18.49
N PRO A 491 20.13 2.45 -19.66
CA PRO A 491 19.78 3.41 -20.68
C PRO A 491 18.70 4.36 -20.15
N ALA A 492 18.84 5.65 -20.44
CA ALA A 492 17.76 6.61 -20.31
C ALA A 492 17.40 7.14 -18.90
N ARG A 493 18.32 7.16 -17.94
CA ARG A 493 18.12 8.00 -16.74
C ARG A 493 19.04 9.22 -16.76
N PRO A 494 18.50 10.43 -16.43
CA PRO A 494 19.30 11.65 -16.36
C PRO A 494 20.26 11.71 -15.16
N TRP A 495 20.18 10.75 -14.26
CA TRP A 495 21.05 10.59 -13.10
C TRP A 495 22.04 9.48 -13.42
N ASN A 496 23.31 9.73 -13.26
CA ASN A 496 24.42 8.78 -13.44
C ASN A 496 24.32 7.59 -12.46
N ILE A 497 23.26 6.80 -12.53
CA ILE A 497 23.18 5.54 -11.80
C ILE A 497 24.07 4.57 -12.55
N LYS A 498 25.14 4.16 -11.91
CA LYS A 498 25.92 2.99 -12.34
C LYS A 498 25.02 1.79 -12.22
N GLY A 499 24.94 0.94 -13.23
CA GLY A 499 24.27 -0.34 -13.12
C GLY A 499 25.00 -1.26 -12.14
N PHE A 500 24.28 -2.28 -11.68
CA PHE A 500 24.87 -3.27 -10.77
C PHE A 500 25.91 -4.14 -11.51
N PRO A 501 27.06 -4.48 -10.88
CA PRO A 501 28.02 -5.40 -11.45
C PRO A 501 27.40 -6.74 -11.80
N VAL A 502 27.87 -7.36 -12.88
CA VAL A 502 27.45 -8.70 -13.27
C VAL A 502 28.38 -9.70 -12.61
N TYR A 503 27.80 -10.64 -11.88
CA TYR A 503 28.53 -11.70 -11.19
C TYR A 503 28.17 -13.09 -11.76
N LYS A 504 29.03 -14.10 -11.50
CA LYS A 504 28.65 -15.50 -11.69
C LYS A 504 27.44 -15.81 -10.84
N THR A 505 26.61 -16.70 -11.34
CA THR A 505 25.37 -17.08 -10.64
C THR A 505 25.41 -18.55 -10.24
N LYS A 506 24.69 -18.90 -9.18
CA LYS A 506 24.47 -20.26 -8.70
C LYS A 506 22.98 -20.56 -8.66
N LYS A 507 22.59 -21.76 -9.05
CA LYS A 507 21.19 -22.18 -9.04
C LYS A 507 20.64 -22.16 -7.60
N VAL A 508 19.48 -21.57 -7.45
CA VAL A 508 18.78 -21.51 -6.15
C VAL A 508 18.03 -22.83 -5.93
N SER A 509 18.13 -23.38 -4.73
CA SER A 509 17.25 -24.47 -4.31
C SER A 509 16.04 -23.91 -3.58
N THR A 510 14.85 -24.27 -4.03
CA THR A 510 13.56 -23.81 -3.50
C THR A 510 12.81 -24.90 -2.74
N LYS A 511 13.42 -26.08 -2.55
CA LYS A 511 12.82 -27.15 -1.76
C LYS A 511 12.51 -26.68 -0.35
N GLY A 512 11.27 -26.87 0.05
CA GLY A 512 10.78 -26.58 1.40
C GLY A 512 10.25 -27.84 2.07
N GLU A 513 9.86 -27.71 3.31
CA GLU A 513 9.25 -28.79 4.07
C GLU A 513 8.36 -28.21 5.17
N LEU A 514 7.19 -28.80 5.31
CA LEU A 514 6.27 -28.51 6.41
C LEU A 514 6.50 -29.55 7.51
N ARG A 515 6.86 -29.08 8.71
CA ARG A 515 7.13 -29.95 9.85
C ARG A 515 6.47 -29.43 11.13
N GLY A 516 6.08 -30.35 11.99
CA GLY A 516 5.59 -30.06 13.33
C GLY A 516 4.29 -29.25 13.32
N THR A 517 3.38 -29.59 12.45
CA THR A 517 1.99 -29.11 12.50
C THR A 517 1.20 -29.90 13.56
N GLU A 518 0.07 -29.36 14.00
CA GLU A 518 -0.85 -30.10 14.89
C GLU A 518 -1.49 -31.31 14.18
N ASN A 519 -1.51 -31.30 12.85
CA ASN A 519 -1.94 -32.42 12.03
C ASN A 519 -0.74 -33.01 11.29
N PRO A 520 -0.15 -34.12 11.78
CA PRO A 520 1.02 -34.74 11.18
C PRO A 520 0.83 -35.20 9.73
N ASN A 521 -0.41 -35.38 9.28
CA ASN A 521 -0.71 -35.74 7.90
C ASN A 521 -0.46 -34.59 6.91
N LEU A 522 -0.29 -33.37 7.42
CA LEU A 522 0.07 -32.18 6.63
C LEU A 522 1.60 -31.98 6.57
N ASP A 523 2.36 -32.69 7.40
CA ASP A 523 3.82 -32.61 7.36
C ASP A 523 4.34 -33.31 6.09
N GLY A 524 5.27 -32.70 5.40
CA GLY A 524 5.86 -33.24 4.18
C GLY A 524 6.65 -32.23 3.38
N GLU A 525 7.18 -32.67 2.26
CA GLU A 525 7.85 -31.77 1.33
C GLU A 525 6.85 -30.78 0.74
N VAL A 526 7.17 -29.52 0.85
CA VAL A 526 6.53 -28.46 0.07
C VAL A 526 7.26 -28.47 -1.26
N SER A 527 6.61 -29.06 -2.28
CA SER A 527 7.12 -29.04 -3.65
C SER A 527 7.33 -27.60 -4.13
N ASP A 528 8.26 -27.41 -5.06
CA ASP A 528 8.48 -26.14 -5.73
C ASP A 528 7.13 -25.56 -6.16
N ALA A 529 6.67 -24.54 -5.45
CA ALA A 529 5.35 -23.97 -5.69
C ALA A 529 5.24 -23.34 -7.09
N PHE A 530 6.32 -23.35 -7.87
CA PHE A 530 6.44 -22.66 -9.14
C PHE A 530 7.29 -23.47 -10.14
N GLU A 531 6.77 -24.59 -10.62
CA GLU A 531 7.20 -25.06 -11.94
C GLU A 531 6.66 -24.06 -12.97
N ILE A 532 7.54 -23.22 -13.48
CA ILE A 532 7.19 -22.34 -14.59
C ILE A 532 7.29 -23.16 -15.88
N PRO A 533 6.20 -23.23 -16.65
CA PRO A 533 6.30 -23.68 -18.03
C PRO A 533 7.31 -22.79 -18.77
N ALA A 534 8.19 -23.39 -19.56
CA ALA A 534 9.16 -22.67 -20.38
C ALA A 534 8.51 -21.85 -21.53
N GLU A 535 7.22 -21.67 -21.51
CA GLU A 535 6.48 -20.93 -22.52
C GLU A 535 6.54 -19.41 -22.29
N PRO A 536 6.63 -18.62 -23.37
CA PRO A 536 6.61 -17.17 -23.26
C PRO A 536 5.30 -16.70 -22.64
N LEU A 537 5.40 -15.65 -21.81
CA LEU A 537 4.29 -15.00 -21.11
C LEU A 537 3.12 -14.70 -22.08
N SER A 538 2.11 -15.55 -22.10
CA SER A 538 0.85 -15.24 -22.77
C SER A 538 -0.06 -14.50 -21.81
N TYR A 539 -0.47 -13.28 -22.17
CA TYR A 539 -1.43 -12.51 -21.41
C TYR A 539 -2.83 -12.87 -21.85
N ASP A 540 -3.58 -13.46 -20.94
CA ASP A 540 -5.01 -13.67 -21.15
C ASP A 540 -5.72 -12.31 -21.06
N LEU A 541 -6.09 -11.78 -22.22
CA LEU A 541 -6.79 -10.50 -22.39
C LEU A 541 -8.31 -10.63 -22.18
N ALA A 542 -8.79 -11.73 -21.58
CA ALA A 542 -10.22 -11.95 -21.35
C ALA A 542 -10.79 -11.08 -20.20
#